data_4a0d6e93ddff55c87c0018c047e08b10
#
_entry.id   4a0d6e93ddff55c87c0018c047e08b10
#
_cell.length_a   1.000
_cell.length_b   1.000
_cell.length_c   1.000
_cell.angle_alpha   90.00
_cell.angle_beta   90.00
_cell.angle_gamma   90.00
#
_symmetry.space_group_name_H-M   'P 1'
#
loop_
_entity.id
_entity.type
_entity.pdbx_description
1 polymer ?
#
loop_
_entity_poly.entity_id
_entity_poly.type
_entity_poly.pdbx_seq_one_letter_code
_entity_poly.pdbx_strand_id
1 'polypeptide(L)'
;MRTPSFAIAAAFATLSTPVAAEVEVSLYGGIQGALPSDVRIRDDDVVADRDLDIAWEGRPFEAPPYYGIRVTRWQSASLGYGLDFTHSKIYPQDGELPADISRLEFTDGLNTLTANAYYRFAPVQGNITPYVGAGLGISVPHVELTSGTSRTASYQFTGLAATVIAGASMPINDKWSVFGEYKGTFTSNEGDLDTGGTLSTDVFTNAFNVGVTFHF
;
A
#
# COMPACT_ATOMS: atom_id res chain seq x y z
N MET A 1 46.68 -49.74 10.56
CA MET A 1 46.19 -48.75 11.52
C MET A 1 46.14 -47.38 10.79
N ARG A 2 44.96 -46.88 10.46
CA ARG A 2 44.77 -45.58 9.85
C ARG A 2 44.20 -44.64 10.93
N THR A 3 44.94 -43.59 11.26
CA THR A 3 44.52 -42.52 12.14
C THR A 3 43.55 -41.59 11.46
N PRO A 4 42.40 -41.22 12.08
CA PRO A 4 41.50 -40.22 11.52
C PRO A 4 41.98 -38.80 11.84
N SER A 5 42.18 -37.96 10.82
CA SER A 5 42.45 -36.55 11.00
C SER A 5 41.13 -35.81 11.26
N PHE A 6 40.98 -35.23 12.45
CA PHE A 6 39.91 -34.32 12.78
C PHE A 6 40.25 -32.93 12.23
N ALA A 7 39.49 -32.44 11.24
CA ALA A 7 39.53 -31.06 10.80
C ALA A 7 38.66 -30.24 11.76
N ILE A 8 39.27 -29.32 12.51
CA ILE A 8 38.58 -28.32 13.33
C ILE A 8 38.16 -27.19 12.40
N ALA A 9 36.87 -27.09 12.13
CA ALA A 9 36.28 -25.92 11.42
C ALA A 9 36.17 -24.77 12.45
N ALA A 10 37.04 -23.76 12.31
CA ALA A 10 36.93 -22.53 13.07
C ALA A 10 35.76 -21.71 12.53
N ALA A 11 34.68 -21.61 13.31
CA ALA A 11 33.57 -20.70 13.04
C ALA A 11 34.02 -19.26 13.35
N PHE A 12 34.22 -18.45 12.31
CA PHE A 12 34.37 -17.02 12.48
C PHE A 12 33.02 -16.41 12.87
N ALA A 13 32.82 -16.16 14.14
CA ALA A 13 31.76 -15.28 14.63
C ALA A 13 32.16 -13.84 14.24
N THR A 14 31.58 -13.32 13.19
CA THR A 14 31.64 -11.89 12.87
C THR A 14 30.89 -11.14 13.96
N LEU A 15 31.61 -10.48 14.86
CA LEU A 15 31.06 -9.49 15.80
C LEU A 15 30.48 -8.35 14.96
N SER A 16 29.19 -8.40 14.68
CA SER A 16 28.47 -7.25 14.13
C SER A 16 28.44 -6.18 15.22
N THR A 17 29.15 -5.07 15.01
CA THR A 17 28.95 -3.86 15.79
C THR A 17 27.46 -3.52 15.75
N PRO A 18 26.81 -3.17 16.88
CA PRO A 18 25.44 -2.70 16.85
C PRO A 18 25.41 -1.41 16.01
N VAL A 19 24.88 -1.49 14.80
CA VAL A 19 24.48 -0.30 14.04
C VAL A 19 23.36 0.29 14.87
N ALA A 20 23.51 1.56 15.28
CA ALA A 20 22.44 2.29 15.95
C ALA A 20 21.18 2.16 15.05
N ALA A 21 20.07 1.76 15.65
CA ALA A 21 18.84 1.58 14.88
C ALA A 21 18.42 2.96 14.33
N GLU A 22 18.54 3.15 13.03
CA GLU A 22 18.12 4.36 12.33
C GLU A 22 16.61 4.34 12.18
N VAL A 23 15.95 5.43 12.58
CA VAL A 23 14.50 5.61 12.38
C VAL A 23 14.30 6.68 11.32
N GLU A 24 13.44 6.37 10.37
CA GLU A 24 13.07 7.25 9.27
C GLU A 24 11.58 7.55 9.29
N VAL A 25 11.23 8.79 8.99
CA VAL A 25 9.85 9.19 8.70
C VAL A 25 9.79 9.76 7.30
N SER A 26 8.96 9.15 6.48
CA SER A 26 8.79 9.54 5.07
C SER A 26 7.39 10.07 4.83
N LEU A 27 7.31 11.11 4.00
CA LEU A 27 6.07 11.64 3.44
C LEU A 27 6.18 11.60 1.92
N TYR A 28 5.14 11.10 1.26
CA TYR A 28 5.13 10.97 -0.19
C TYR A 28 3.77 11.28 -0.80
N GLY A 29 3.80 11.61 -2.06
CA GLY A 29 2.65 11.71 -2.96
C GLY A 29 3.05 11.23 -4.34
N GLY A 30 2.11 11.24 -5.28
CA GLY A 30 2.42 10.75 -6.62
C GLY A 30 1.19 10.64 -7.49
N ILE A 31 1.32 9.81 -8.51
CA ILE A 31 0.21 9.42 -9.38
C ILE A 31 -0.17 7.99 -9.08
N GLN A 32 -1.46 7.73 -8.99
CA GLN A 32 -1.98 6.39 -8.76
C GLN A 32 -3.20 6.10 -9.65
N GLY A 33 -3.45 4.83 -9.89
CA GLY A 33 -4.63 4.30 -10.56
C GLY A 33 -4.89 2.87 -10.09
N ALA A 34 -6.00 2.29 -10.51
CA ALA A 34 -6.32 0.91 -10.22
C ALA A 34 -6.62 0.13 -11.49
N LEU A 35 -6.39 -1.18 -11.44
CA LEU A 35 -6.81 -2.09 -12.50
C LEU A 35 -8.32 -2.31 -12.41
N PRO A 36 -9.00 -2.65 -13.54
CA PRO A 36 -10.39 -3.08 -13.51
C PRO A 36 -10.60 -4.23 -12.52
N SER A 37 -11.76 -4.25 -11.88
CA SER A 37 -12.11 -5.31 -10.94
C SER A 37 -13.61 -5.60 -10.94
N ASP A 38 -13.95 -6.84 -10.54
CA ASP A 38 -15.33 -7.23 -10.28
C ASP A 38 -15.84 -6.60 -8.98
N VAL A 39 -17.00 -5.97 -9.04
CA VAL A 39 -17.76 -5.49 -7.88
C VAL A 39 -19.00 -6.35 -7.76
N ARG A 40 -19.22 -6.95 -6.59
CA ARG A 40 -20.37 -7.78 -6.29
C ARG A 40 -21.25 -7.12 -5.24
N ILE A 41 -22.52 -7.00 -5.52
CA ILE A 41 -23.54 -6.54 -4.57
C ILE A 41 -24.44 -7.74 -4.28
N ARG A 42 -24.66 -8.03 -3.00
CA ARG A 42 -25.43 -9.19 -2.56
C ARG A 42 -26.34 -8.86 -1.37
N ASP A 43 -27.50 -9.48 -1.38
CA ASP A 43 -28.45 -9.49 -0.25
C ASP A 43 -28.90 -8.11 0.24
N ASP A 44 -28.83 -7.07 -0.61
CA ASP A 44 -29.32 -5.71 -0.26
C ASP A 44 -30.84 -5.62 -0.50
N ASP A 45 -31.54 -4.98 0.42
CA ASP A 45 -33.02 -4.87 0.37
C ASP A 45 -33.52 -3.96 -0.77
N VAL A 46 -32.69 -3.09 -1.32
CA VAL A 46 -33.02 -2.08 -2.35
C VAL A 46 -32.31 -2.33 -3.66
N VAL A 47 -31.04 -2.70 -3.60
CA VAL A 47 -30.18 -2.92 -4.78
C VAL A 47 -30.19 -4.40 -5.11
N ALA A 48 -30.63 -4.76 -6.32
CA ALA A 48 -30.65 -6.15 -6.76
C ALA A 48 -29.23 -6.75 -6.82
N ASP A 49 -29.12 -8.03 -6.47
CA ASP A 49 -27.88 -8.81 -6.63
C ASP A 49 -27.31 -8.66 -8.03
N ARG A 50 -26.02 -8.31 -8.10
CA ARG A 50 -25.34 -8.16 -9.39
C ARG A 50 -23.83 -8.28 -9.29
N ASP A 51 -23.22 -8.59 -10.42
CA ASP A 51 -21.79 -8.52 -10.66
C ASP A 51 -21.56 -7.43 -11.71
N LEU A 52 -20.62 -6.53 -11.41
CA LEU A 52 -20.22 -5.42 -12.28
C LEU A 52 -18.72 -5.54 -12.52
N ASP A 53 -18.29 -5.44 -13.78
CA ASP A 53 -16.87 -5.27 -14.12
C ASP A 53 -16.64 -3.78 -14.26
N ILE A 54 -15.84 -3.20 -13.36
CA ILE A 54 -15.63 -1.76 -13.24
C ILE A 54 -14.19 -1.40 -13.60
N ALA A 55 -14.04 -0.55 -14.61
CA ALA A 55 -12.78 0.12 -14.87
C ALA A 55 -12.64 1.35 -13.98
N TRP A 56 -11.51 1.46 -13.29
CA TRP A 56 -11.27 2.49 -12.27
C TRP A 56 -10.33 3.59 -12.77
N GLU A 57 -10.50 4.80 -12.21
CA GLU A 57 -9.54 5.89 -12.30
C GLU A 57 -9.17 6.43 -10.94
N GLY A 58 -7.96 7.00 -10.79
CA GLY A 58 -7.38 7.35 -9.49
C GLY A 58 -7.58 8.78 -9.04
N ARG A 59 -7.69 9.76 -9.92
CA ARG A 59 -7.77 11.22 -9.64
C ARG A 59 -6.83 11.70 -8.52
N PRO A 60 -5.51 11.47 -8.62
CA PRO A 60 -4.59 11.63 -7.49
C PRO A 60 -4.41 13.06 -6.99
N PHE A 61 -4.81 14.07 -7.77
CA PHE A 61 -4.67 15.49 -7.42
C PHE A 61 -5.97 16.15 -6.96
N GLU A 62 -7.10 15.44 -6.99
CA GLU A 62 -8.35 15.94 -6.40
C GLU A 62 -8.27 15.86 -4.86
N ALA A 63 -8.77 16.91 -4.19
CA ALA A 63 -8.74 16.98 -2.72
C ALA A 63 -9.70 15.95 -2.07
N PRO A 64 -9.24 15.23 -1.02
CA PRO A 64 -7.87 15.10 -0.55
C PRO A 64 -7.00 14.34 -1.59
N PRO A 65 -5.76 14.80 -1.84
CA PRO A 65 -4.90 14.18 -2.86
C PRO A 65 -4.41 12.80 -2.43
N TYR A 66 -3.79 12.07 -3.36
CA TYR A 66 -3.07 10.84 -3.02
C TYR A 66 -1.82 11.18 -2.20
N TYR A 67 -1.66 10.54 -1.04
CA TYR A 67 -0.49 10.69 -0.17
C TYR A 67 -0.25 9.45 0.69
N GLY A 68 0.93 9.38 1.28
CA GLY A 68 1.23 8.40 2.32
C GLY A 68 2.27 8.88 3.31
N ILE A 69 2.25 8.26 4.47
CA ILE A 69 3.19 8.49 5.58
C ILE A 69 3.75 7.14 5.99
N ARG A 70 5.08 7.07 6.09
CA ARG A 70 5.80 5.85 6.44
C ARG A 70 6.76 6.10 7.58
N VAL A 71 6.79 5.20 8.55
CA VAL A 71 7.82 5.15 9.58
C VAL A 71 8.59 3.85 9.40
N THR A 72 9.90 3.93 9.21
CA THR A 72 10.79 2.78 9.01
C THR A 72 11.87 2.76 10.09
N ARG A 73 12.11 1.61 10.67
CA ARG A 73 13.24 1.34 11.54
C ARG A 73 14.20 0.37 10.86
N TRP A 74 15.42 0.81 10.64
CA TRP A 74 16.48 -0.03 10.09
C TRP A 74 17.18 -0.80 11.21
N GLN A 75 17.11 -2.12 11.12
CA GLN A 75 17.76 -3.01 12.08
C GLN A 75 19.23 -3.25 11.72
N SER A 76 19.55 -3.11 10.43
CA SER A 76 20.90 -3.23 9.89
C SER A 76 21.09 -2.26 8.72
N ALA A 77 22.29 -2.25 8.15
CA ALA A 77 22.54 -1.47 6.93
C ALA A 77 21.60 -1.81 5.76
N SER A 78 21.01 -3.01 5.75
CA SER A 78 20.20 -3.49 4.61
C SER A 78 18.75 -3.80 4.98
N LEU A 79 18.44 -4.19 6.22
CA LEU A 79 17.13 -4.69 6.60
C LEU A 79 16.40 -3.69 7.48
N GLY A 80 15.20 -3.30 7.10
CA GLY A 80 14.30 -2.41 7.84
C GLY A 80 12.89 -2.96 7.92
N TYR A 81 12.12 -2.46 8.89
CA TYR A 81 10.70 -2.73 9.09
C TYR A 81 9.96 -1.43 9.31
N GLY A 82 8.76 -1.31 8.80
CA GLY A 82 8.01 -0.07 8.92
C GLY A 82 6.52 -0.25 8.87
N LEU A 83 5.83 0.81 9.29
CA LEU A 83 4.39 0.99 9.08
C LEU A 83 4.20 2.04 8.00
N ASP A 84 3.27 1.79 7.11
CA ASP A 84 2.97 2.63 5.95
C ASP A 84 1.46 2.84 5.86
N PHE A 85 1.03 4.07 6.06
CA PHE A 85 -0.34 4.52 5.79
C PHE A 85 -0.41 5.14 4.41
N THR A 86 -1.38 4.73 3.60
CA THR A 86 -1.62 5.30 2.26
C THR A 86 -3.08 5.69 2.14
N HIS A 87 -3.31 6.91 1.68
CA HIS A 87 -4.61 7.41 1.25
C HIS A 87 -4.64 7.42 -0.28
N SER A 88 -5.47 6.58 -0.87
CA SER A 88 -5.72 6.55 -2.31
C SER A 88 -7.21 6.66 -2.58
N LYS A 89 -7.58 7.06 -3.80
CA LYS A 89 -8.99 7.15 -4.22
C LYS A 89 -9.17 6.43 -5.53
N ILE A 90 -10.31 5.79 -5.68
CA ILE A 90 -10.70 5.17 -6.95
C ILE A 90 -12.15 5.50 -7.28
N TYR A 91 -12.38 5.82 -8.53
CA TYR A 91 -13.67 6.18 -9.13
C TYR A 91 -13.94 5.29 -10.32
N PRO A 92 -15.17 4.88 -10.59
CA PRO A 92 -15.52 4.29 -11.88
C PRO A 92 -15.20 5.28 -13.00
N GLN A 93 -14.71 4.78 -14.11
CA GLN A 93 -14.58 5.59 -15.33
C GLN A 93 -15.97 5.99 -15.85
N ASP A 94 -16.01 7.04 -16.67
CA ASP A 94 -17.27 7.52 -17.24
C ASP A 94 -18.00 6.40 -18.02
N GLY A 95 -19.27 6.19 -17.70
CA GLY A 95 -20.11 5.19 -18.35
C GLY A 95 -20.05 3.76 -17.79
N GLU A 96 -19.23 3.50 -16.78
CA GLU A 96 -19.11 2.18 -16.17
C GLU A 96 -20.30 1.82 -15.27
N LEU A 97 -20.98 2.81 -14.70
CA LEU A 97 -22.09 2.57 -13.79
C LEU A 97 -23.40 2.29 -14.53
N PRO A 98 -24.18 1.28 -14.11
CA PRO A 98 -25.57 1.10 -14.53
C PRO A 98 -26.42 2.33 -14.21
N ALA A 99 -27.48 2.58 -14.98
CA ALA A 99 -28.29 3.78 -14.86
C ALA A 99 -29.01 3.95 -13.51
N ASP A 100 -29.18 2.87 -12.76
CA ASP A 100 -29.79 2.85 -11.43
C ASP A 100 -28.80 3.07 -10.28
N ILE A 101 -27.48 3.01 -10.56
CA ILE A 101 -26.42 3.32 -9.60
C ILE A 101 -25.87 4.70 -9.94
N SER A 102 -26.13 5.68 -9.08
CA SER A 102 -25.66 7.05 -9.27
C SER A 102 -24.29 7.31 -8.67
N ARG A 103 -23.83 6.45 -7.74
CA ARG A 103 -22.51 6.54 -7.10
C ARG A 103 -22.04 5.16 -6.66
N LEU A 104 -20.79 4.85 -6.98
CA LEU A 104 -20.04 3.69 -6.49
C LEU A 104 -18.59 4.11 -6.47
N GLU A 105 -18.02 4.40 -5.30
CA GLU A 105 -16.67 4.94 -5.24
C GLU A 105 -16.04 4.76 -3.87
N PHE A 106 -14.70 4.92 -3.81
CA PHE A 106 -13.93 4.96 -2.58
C PHE A 106 -13.22 6.32 -2.50
N THR A 107 -13.99 7.41 -2.42
CA THR A 107 -13.55 8.79 -2.67
C THR A 107 -12.91 9.49 -1.49
N ASP A 108 -13.36 9.21 -0.26
CA ASP A 108 -12.70 9.67 0.95
C ASP A 108 -11.57 8.73 1.39
N GLY A 109 -11.17 7.85 0.49
CA GLY A 109 -9.97 7.03 0.50
C GLY A 109 -10.22 5.53 0.53
N LEU A 110 -9.53 4.83 -0.37
CA LEU A 110 -9.15 3.44 -0.19
C LEU A 110 -7.92 3.44 0.73
N ASN A 111 -8.16 3.64 2.04
CA ASN A 111 -7.09 3.78 3.01
C ASN A 111 -6.50 2.42 3.36
N THR A 112 -5.18 2.33 3.37
CA THR A 112 -4.48 1.12 3.80
C THR A 112 -3.45 1.43 4.88
N LEU A 113 -3.33 0.52 5.84
CA LEU A 113 -2.25 0.52 6.83
C LEU A 113 -1.53 -0.82 6.75
N THR A 114 -0.26 -0.78 6.37
CA THR A 114 0.54 -1.99 6.15
C THR A 114 1.79 -2.01 7.01
N ALA A 115 2.16 -3.19 7.51
CA ALA A 115 3.45 -3.48 8.11
C ALA A 115 4.34 -4.10 7.03
N ASN A 116 5.48 -3.47 6.78
CA ASN A 116 6.37 -3.79 5.67
C ASN A 116 7.75 -4.19 6.15
N ALA A 117 8.38 -5.12 5.44
CA ALA A 117 9.81 -5.38 5.49
C ALA A 117 10.47 -4.74 4.26
N TYR A 118 11.62 -4.10 4.48
CA TYR A 118 12.41 -3.44 3.44
C TYR A 118 13.80 -4.01 3.37
N TYR A 119 14.32 -4.10 2.15
CA TYR A 119 15.71 -4.41 1.90
C TYR A 119 16.31 -3.32 1.03
N ARG A 120 17.35 -2.63 1.54
CA ARG A 120 18.13 -1.67 0.77
C ARG A 120 19.44 -2.29 0.32
N PHE A 121 19.77 -2.08 -0.95
CA PHE A 121 20.99 -2.55 -1.57
C PHE A 121 22.15 -1.60 -1.29
N ALA A 122 23.35 -2.01 -1.63
CA ALA A 122 24.49 -1.12 -1.60
C ALA A 122 24.26 0.09 -2.53
N PRO A 123 24.68 1.31 -2.11
CA PRO A 123 24.58 2.49 -2.95
C PRO A 123 25.27 2.29 -4.30
N VAL A 124 24.65 2.79 -5.34
CA VAL A 124 25.18 2.86 -6.70
C VAL A 124 25.44 4.32 -7.04
N GLN A 125 25.92 4.62 -8.20
CA GLN A 125 26.31 5.95 -8.75
C GLN A 125 25.75 7.15 -7.94
N GLY A 126 26.65 7.96 -7.34
CA GLY A 126 26.28 9.21 -6.68
C GLY A 126 25.44 9.09 -5.41
N ASN A 127 25.61 8.02 -4.64
CA ASN A 127 24.87 7.73 -3.41
C ASN A 127 23.37 7.38 -3.59
N ILE A 128 22.97 6.91 -4.75
CA ILE A 128 21.62 6.37 -4.96
C ILE A 128 21.55 4.99 -4.32
N THR A 129 20.63 4.82 -3.38
CA THR A 129 20.40 3.55 -2.67
C THR A 129 19.11 2.90 -3.16
N PRO A 130 19.18 1.86 -4.02
CA PRO A 130 18.00 1.10 -4.41
C PRO A 130 17.43 0.32 -3.21
N TYR A 131 16.10 0.14 -3.19
CA TYR A 131 15.44 -0.68 -2.18
C TYR A 131 14.22 -1.39 -2.75
N VAL A 132 13.83 -2.45 -2.07
CA VAL A 132 12.59 -3.17 -2.30
C VAL A 132 11.88 -3.37 -0.96
N GLY A 133 10.57 -3.54 -1.00
CA GLY A 133 9.77 -3.81 0.18
C GLY A 133 8.55 -4.65 -0.15
N ALA A 134 8.05 -5.34 0.86
CA ALA A 134 6.78 -6.04 0.80
C ALA A 134 6.13 -6.03 2.19
N GLY A 135 4.80 -6.04 2.21
CA GLY A 135 4.07 -6.00 3.47
C GLY A 135 2.64 -6.49 3.38
N LEU A 136 2.09 -6.67 4.57
CA LEU A 136 0.70 -7.04 4.77
C LEU A 136 0.05 -6.05 5.73
N GLY A 137 -1.26 -5.90 5.62
CA GLY A 137 -2.00 -4.98 6.45
C GLY A 137 -3.50 -5.05 6.26
N ILE A 138 -4.14 -3.93 6.49
CA ILE A 138 -5.59 -3.80 6.47
C ILE A 138 -6.04 -2.71 5.50
N SER A 139 -7.26 -2.88 5.00
CA SER A 139 -7.99 -1.90 4.19
C SER A 139 -9.13 -1.30 5.02
N VAL A 140 -9.19 0.03 5.05
CA VAL A 140 -10.24 0.80 5.76
C VAL A 140 -10.75 1.89 4.79
N PRO A 141 -11.44 1.52 3.71
CA PRO A 141 -11.96 2.48 2.76
C PRO A 141 -13.17 3.23 3.30
N HIS A 142 -13.45 4.38 2.71
CA HIS A 142 -14.76 5.00 2.73
C HIS A 142 -15.60 4.40 1.60
N VAL A 143 -16.55 3.55 1.95
CA VAL A 143 -17.43 2.87 0.99
C VAL A 143 -18.58 3.80 0.67
N GLU A 144 -18.75 4.17 -0.61
CA GLU A 144 -19.90 4.93 -1.08
C GLU A 144 -20.65 4.17 -2.17
N LEU A 145 -21.92 3.90 -1.91
CA LEU A 145 -22.88 3.36 -2.87
C LEU A 145 -24.18 4.15 -2.78
N THR A 146 -24.68 4.64 -3.92
CA THR A 146 -26.00 5.27 -4.00
C THR A 146 -26.79 4.70 -5.17
N SER A 147 -27.95 4.08 -4.88
CA SER A 147 -28.87 3.54 -5.85
C SER A 147 -30.33 3.74 -5.37
N GLY A 148 -31.11 4.50 -6.10
CA GLY A 148 -32.48 4.83 -5.69
C GLY A 148 -32.53 5.50 -4.32
N THR A 149 -33.13 4.82 -3.32
CA THR A 149 -33.22 5.26 -1.93
C THR A 149 -32.11 4.70 -1.03
N SER A 150 -31.32 3.74 -1.52
CA SER A 150 -30.18 3.19 -0.81
C SER A 150 -29.00 4.15 -0.88
N ARG A 151 -28.40 4.45 0.27
CA ARG A 151 -27.19 5.27 0.36
C ARG A 151 -26.31 4.79 1.49
N THR A 152 -25.18 4.21 1.14
CA THR A 152 -24.09 3.90 2.06
C THR A 152 -22.97 4.91 1.87
N ALA A 153 -22.45 5.48 2.97
CA ALA A 153 -21.32 6.41 2.94
C ALA A 153 -20.62 6.38 4.30
N SER A 154 -19.68 5.44 4.49
CA SER A 154 -19.00 5.26 5.77
C SER A 154 -17.62 4.61 5.63
N TYR A 155 -16.73 4.90 6.59
CA TYR A 155 -15.47 4.17 6.75
C TYR A 155 -15.74 2.82 7.39
N GLN A 156 -15.20 1.78 6.77
CA GLN A 156 -15.36 0.41 7.25
C GLN A 156 -14.03 -0.32 7.19
N PHE A 157 -13.80 -1.21 8.15
CA PHE A 157 -12.77 -2.23 8.00
C PHE A 157 -13.30 -3.27 7.03
N THR A 158 -12.76 -3.32 5.82
CA THR A 158 -13.27 -4.16 4.75
C THR A 158 -12.45 -5.42 4.49
N GLY A 159 -11.20 -5.46 4.96
CA GLY A 159 -10.40 -6.66 4.77
C GLY A 159 -8.89 -6.43 4.79
N LEU A 160 -8.19 -7.30 4.05
CA LEU A 160 -6.74 -7.35 4.06
C LEU A 160 -6.12 -6.54 2.92
N ALA A 161 -4.92 -6.04 3.16
CA ALA A 161 -4.07 -5.39 2.17
C ALA A 161 -2.72 -6.09 2.06
N ALA A 162 -2.14 -6.13 0.86
CA ALA A 162 -0.78 -6.59 0.61
C ALA A 162 -0.07 -5.58 -0.31
N THR A 163 1.21 -5.27 -0.02
CA THR A 163 1.98 -4.31 -0.83
C THR A 163 3.28 -4.90 -1.33
N VAL A 164 3.71 -4.42 -2.49
CA VAL A 164 5.07 -4.57 -3.01
C VAL A 164 5.61 -3.20 -3.41
N ILE A 165 6.87 -2.96 -3.10
CA ILE A 165 7.51 -1.66 -3.27
C ILE A 165 8.87 -1.88 -3.93
N ALA A 166 9.22 -1.03 -4.89
CA ALA A 166 10.54 -0.97 -5.48
C ALA A 166 10.89 0.48 -5.76
N GLY A 167 12.04 0.95 -5.26
CA GLY A 167 12.41 2.35 -5.38
C GLY A 167 13.90 2.60 -5.19
N ALA A 168 14.24 3.87 -5.18
CA ALA A 168 15.56 4.34 -4.88
C ALA A 168 15.51 5.64 -4.10
N SER A 169 16.40 5.79 -3.14
CA SER A 169 16.58 7.00 -2.33
C SER A 169 17.93 7.63 -2.59
N MET A 170 18.00 8.95 -2.40
CA MET A 170 19.22 9.74 -2.52
C MET A 170 19.30 10.74 -1.37
N PRO A 171 20.38 10.75 -0.57
CA PRO A 171 20.55 11.72 0.50
C PRO A 171 20.73 13.13 -0.06
N ILE A 172 20.07 14.11 0.55
CA ILE A 172 20.27 15.55 0.32
C ILE A 172 21.32 16.07 1.30
N ASN A 173 21.24 15.61 2.55
CA ASN A 173 22.16 15.89 3.63
C ASN A 173 22.05 14.79 4.71
N ASP A 174 22.71 14.98 5.86
CA ASP A 174 22.74 13.98 6.94
C ASP A 174 21.37 13.66 7.55
N LYS A 175 20.36 14.53 7.37
CA LYS A 175 19.02 14.39 7.96
C LYS A 175 17.91 14.17 6.93
N TRP A 176 18.15 14.43 5.67
CA TRP A 176 17.11 14.39 4.65
C TRP A 176 17.55 13.62 3.43
N SER A 177 16.66 12.81 2.92
CA SER A 177 16.75 12.19 1.59
C SER A 177 15.47 12.39 0.79
N VAL A 178 15.59 12.25 -0.52
CA VAL A 178 14.47 12.14 -1.45
C VAL A 178 14.42 10.73 -1.98
N PHE A 179 13.24 10.29 -2.37
CA PHE A 179 13.10 9.00 -3.02
C PHE A 179 12.03 9.03 -4.12
N GLY A 180 12.17 8.07 -5.02
CA GLY A 180 11.15 7.71 -5.99
C GLY A 180 10.88 6.21 -5.91
N GLU A 181 9.62 5.79 -5.98
CA GLU A 181 9.26 4.39 -5.91
C GLU A 181 8.01 4.04 -6.73
N TYR A 182 7.94 2.80 -7.15
CA TYR A 182 6.71 2.13 -7.53
C TYR A 182 6.15 1.41 -6.31
N LYS A 183 4.82 1.51 -6.11
CA LYS A 183 4.08 0.79 -5.08
C LYS A 183 2.86 0.12 -5.70
N GLY A 184 2.82 -1.22 -5.68
CA GLY A 184 1.64 -2.01 -5.99
C GLY A 184 0.93 -2.39 -4.70
N THR A 185 -0.39 -2.21 -4.63
CA THR A 185 -1.18 -2.59 -3.45
C THR A 185 -2.41 -3.37 -3.88
N PHE A 186 -2.54 -4.58 -3.37
CA PHE A 186 -3.75 -5.39 -3.46
C PHE A 186 -4.58 -5.22 -2.19
N THR A 187 -5.88 -5.04 -2.34
CA THR A 187 -6.85 -5.01 -1.23
C THR A 187 -8.02 -5.92 -1.55
N SER A 188 -8.40 -6.76 -0.60
CA SER A 188 -9.64 -7.53 -0.66
C SER A 188 -10.64 -6.83 0.25
N ASN A 189 -11.75 -6.36 -0.31
CA ASN A 189 -12.70 -5.51 0.38
C ASN A 189 -14.09 -6.14 0.38
N GLU A 190 -14.71 -6.19 1.57
CA GLU A 190 -16.12 -6.51 1.76
C GLU A 190 -16.69 -5.51 2.77
N GLY A 191 -17.61 -4.68 2.33
CA GLY A 191 -18.26 -3.64 3.14
C GLY A 191 -19.76 -3.89 3.25
N ASP A 192 -20.32 -3.55 4.42
CA ASP A 192 -21.75 -3.63 4.68
C ASP A 192 -22.48 -2.44 4.02
N LEU A 193 -23.66 -2.68 3.48
CA LEU A 193 -24.54 -1.66 2.94
C LEU A 193 -25.61 -1.26 3.97
N ASP A 194 -25.95 0.03 4.02
CA ASP A 194 -26.90 0.59 5.02
C ASP A 194 -28.33 0.01 4.89
N THR A 195 -28.68 -0.47 3.69
CA THR A 195 -29.97 -1.12 3.42
C THR A 195 -29.93 -2.64 3.54
N GLY A 196 -28.87 -3.18 4.14
CA GLY A 196 -28.58 -4.62 4.26
C GLY A 196 -27.68 -5.11 3.12
N GLY A 197 -27.19 -6.33 3.25
CA GLY A 197 -26.32 -6.93 2.26
C GLY A 197 -24.89 -6.39 2.27
N THR A 198 -24.12 -6.75 1.25
CA THR A 198 -22.69 -6.47 1.14
C THR A 198 -22.30 -6.01 -0.25
N LEU A 199 -21.25 -5.19 -0.29
CA LEU A 199 -20.48 -4.84 -1.49
C LEU A 199 -19.08 -5.41 -1.34
N SER A 200 -18.64 -6.25 -2.27
CA SER A 200 -17.29 -6.81 -2.26
C SER A 200 -16.55 -6.56 -3.56
N THR A 201 -15.24 -6.28 -3.45
CA THR A 201 -14.34 -6.09 -4.59
C THR A 201 -12.89 -6.29 -4.20
N ASP A 202 -12.12 -6.93 -5.07
CA ASP A 202 -10.68 -7.03 -4.96
C ASP A 202 -10.03 -5.98 -5.87
N VAL A 203 -9.25 -5.08 -5.29
CA VAL A 203 -8.67 -3.96 -6.02
C VAL A 203 -7.15 -4.04 -6.02
N PHE A 204 -6.53 -3.89 -7.19
CA PHE A 204 -5.10 -3.72 -7.33
C PHE A 204 -4.77 -2.29 -7.78
N THR A 205 -4.17 -1.50 -6.89
CA THR A 205 -3.70 -0.14 -7.20
C THR A 205 -2.23 -0.14 -7.57
N ASN A 206 -1.88 0.74 -8.50
CA ASN A 206 -0.51 1.03 -8.93
C ASN A 206 -0.20 2.49 -8.66
N ALA A 207 0.95 2.78 -8.07
CA ALA A 207 1.37 4.15 -7.82
C ALA A 207 2.86 4.35 -8.16
N PHE A 208 3.16 5.54 -8.70
CA PHE A 208 4.51 6.07 -8.77
C PHE A 208 4.61 7.24 -7.82
N ASN A 209 5.41 7.06 -6.78
CA ASN A 209 5.56 7.98 -5.67
C ASN A 209 6.87 8.77 -5.77
N VAL A 210 6.82 10.00 -5.32
CA VAL A 210 8.00 10.79 -4.95
C VAL A 210 7.82 11.27 -3.52
N GLY A 211 8.89 11.31 -2.76
CA GLY A 211 8.78 11.67 -1.36
C GLY A 211 10.09 12.17 -0.75
N VAL A 212 9.95 12.62 0.49
CA VAL A 212 11.06 13.03 1.34
C VAL A 212 11.10 12.17 2.58
N THR A 213 12.29 11.89 3.08
CA THR A 213 12.53 11.13 4.30
C THR A 213 13.38 11.94 5.26
N PHE A 214 12.96 11.98 6.51
CA PHE A 214 13.74 12.53 7.62
C PHE A 214 14.36 11.39 8.42
N HIS A 215 15.67 11.51 8.70
CA HIS A 215 16.48 10.56 9.46
C HIS A 215 16.71 11.07 10.89
N PHE A 216 16.43 10.25 11.89
CA PHE A 216 16.58 10.54 13.32
C PHE A 216 17.89 10.01 13.88
#